data_4caab8e5245b9bf9568ec53801b93dee
#
_entry.id   4caab8e5245b9bf9568ec53801b93dee
#
_cell.length_a   1.000
_cell.length_b   1.000
_cell.length_c   1.000
_cell.angle_alpha   90.00
_cell.angle_beta   90.00
_cell.angle_gamma   90.00
#
_symmetry.space_group_name_H-M   'P 1'
#
loop_
_entity.id
_entity.type
_entity.pdbx_description
1 polymer ?
#
loop_
_entity_poly.entity_id
_entity_poly.type
_entity_poly.pdbx_seq_one_letter_code
_entity_poly.pdbx_strand_id
1 'polypeptide(L)'
;KLLNVRGARWHPVLMSPWNDIYSLEVNVKRIQTSNQLAASRRPLRVVHLSDLHFIDCPGADFYRFVVSKALELNADAIVFTGDLIDKPELLETAVEILQPLTRIAPCFFILGNHDWRYDYECFRSTLAASGWKCVTGTHERIQLADRNVLLAGSELPWIGNAPPSVEHAGVDLRILLSHSPDQYRFGQKCGYDVMLSGHTHGGQVVLPIVGPVYAPSIYGVSFAAGLFQLDQMTMHVSRGIGAKDPLRLNCRPELTCLEIHC
;
A
#
# COMPACT_ATOMS: atom_id res chain seq x y z
N LYS A 1 -1.54 1.20 23.12
CA LYS A 1 -0.46 0.72 24.00
C LYS A 1 0.86 0.99 23.29
N LEU A 2 1.69 1.87 23.85
CA LEU A 2 3.06 2.08 23.41
C LEU A 2 3.83 0.79 23.61
N LEU A 3 4.38 0.22 22.53
CA LEU A 3 5.29 -0.90 22.61
C LEU A 3 6.62 -0.41 23.16
N ASN A 4 7.00 -0.86 24.33
CA ASN A 4 8.34 -0.67 24.88
C ASN A 4 9.32 -1.59 24.14
N VAL A 5 10.04 -1.06 23.16
CA VAL A 5 11.10 -1.77 22.45
C VAL A 5 12.41 -1.52 23.22
N ARG A 6 12.88 -2.53 23.95
CA ARG A 6 14.17 -2.48 24.65
C ARG A 6 15.30 -2.75 23.66
N GLY A 7 16.25 -1.82 23.56
CA GLY A 7 17.58 -2.13 23.02
C GLY A 7 18.18 -1.22 21.97
N ALA A 8 17.51 -0.22 21.40
CA ALA A 8 18.11 0.72 20.47
C ALA A 8 18.60 1.98 21.20
N ARG A 9 19.73 2.53 20.79
CA ARG A 9 20.15 3.88 21.20
C ARG A 9 19.25 4.89 20.50
N TRP A 10 18.20 5.32 21.17
CA TRP A 10 17.17 6.17 20.63
C TRP A 10 17.61 7.63 20.56
N HIS A 11 17.51 8.23 19.39
CA HIS A 11 17.62 9.68 19.27
C HIS A 11 16.40 10.32 19.99
N PRO A 12 16.60 11.41 20.78
CA PRO A 12 15.51 12.07 21.54
C PRO A 12 14.26 12.39 20.70
N VAL A 13 14.42 12.71 19.41
CA VAL A 13 13.32 12.98 18.48
C VAL A 13 12.44 11.76 18.24
N LEU A 14 13.01 10.54 18.22
CA LEU A 14 12.26 9.31 18.01
C LEU A 14 11.41 8.93 19.23
N MET A 15 11.84 9.35 20.41
CA MET A 15 11.13 9.13 21.68
C MET A 15 10.20 10.28 22.05
N SER A 16 10.15 11.33 21.23
CA SER A 16 9.27 12.45 21.46
C SER A 16 7.80 12.00 21.45
N PRO A 17 6.97 12.44 22.42
CA PRO A 17 5.54 12.16 22.42
C PRO A 17 4.79 12.71 21.19
N TRP A 18 5.44 13.59 20.43
CA TRP A 18 4.92 14.18 19.19
C TRP A 18 5.21 13.32 17.94
N ASN A 19 6.06 12.29 18.07
CA ASN A 19 6.39 11.41 16.94
C ASN A 19 5.42 10.23 16.87
N ASP A 20 4.57 10.23 15.85
CA ASP A 20 3.54 9.21 15.64
C ASP A 20 4.06 7.90 15.01
N ILE A 21 5.38 7.73 14.82
CA ILE A 21 5.95 6.60 14.06
C ILE A 21 5.49 5.21 14.55
N TYR A 22 5.14 5.07 15.83
CA TYR A 22 4.64 3.83 16.42
C TYR A 22 3.12 3.81 16.60
N SER A 23 2.43 4.87 16.22
CA SER A 23 0.99 5.04 16.45
C SER A 23 0.17 4.50 15.28
N LEU A 24 0.24 3.19 15.01
CA LEU A 24 -0.49 2.58 13.90
C LEU A 24 -1.99 2.88 13.98
N GLU A 25 -2.54 3.36 12.87
CA GLU A 25 -3.97 3.54 12.66
C GLU A 25 -4.49 2.46 11.71
N VAL A 26 -5.46 1.69 12.16
CA VAL A 26 -6.12 0.67 11.34
C VAL A 26 -7.46 1.24 10.88
N ASN A 27 -7.62 1.40 9.57
CA ASN A 27 -8.78 2.03 8.97
C ASN A 27 -9.59 1.04 8.14
N VAL A 28 -10.92 1.21 8.17
CA VAL A 28 -11.82 0.60 7.19
C VAL A 28 -12.42 1.73 6.36
N LYS A 29 -12.14 1.73 5.05
CA LYS A 29 -12.64 2.75 4.12
C LYS A 29 -13.54 2.11 3.08
N ARG A 30 -14.65 2.76 2.75
CA ARG A 30 -15.61 2.28 1.76
C ARG A 30 -15.38 2.94 0.42
N ILE A 31 -15.37 2.11 -0.63
CA ILE A 31 -15.30 2.53 -2.02
C ILE A 31 -16.57 2.05 -2.71
N GLN A 32 -17.26 2.97 -3.37
CA GLN A 32 -18.38 2.66 -4.23
C GLN A 32 -17.92 2.83 -5.67
N THR A 33 -17.94 1.77 -6.47
CA THR A 33 -17.65 1.86 -7.89
C THR A 33 -18.90 2.18 -8.69
N SER A 34 -18.73 2.66 -9.94
CA SER A 34 -19.84 2.93 -10.84
C SER A 34 -20.53 1.66 -11.36
N ASN A 35 -19.83 0.53 -11.36
CA ASN A 35 -20.36 -0.77 -11.72
C ASN A 35 -21.14 -1.37 -10.54
N GLN A 36 -22.40 -1.01 -10.38
CA GLN A 36 -23.26 -1.63 -9.37
C GLN A 36 -23.78 -2.98 -9.87
N LEU A 37 -22.99 -4.03 -9.67
CA LEU A 37 -23.48 -5.39 -9.79
C LEU A 37 -24.30 -5.73 -8.53
N ALA A 38 -25.55 -6.05 -8.71
CA ALA A 38 -26.55 -6.45 -7.68
C ALA A 38 -26.25 -6.02 -6.23
N ALA A 39 -27.10 -5.16 -5.68
CA ALA A 39 -27.02 -4.59 -4.31
C ALA A 39 -26.97 -5.64 -3.15
N SER A 40 -26.94 -6.93 -3.43
CA SER A 40 -26.98 -8.00 -2.45
C SER A 40 -25.62 -8.64 -2.13
N ARG A 41 -24.56 -8.29 -2.85
CA ARG A 41 -23.24 -8.87 -2.63
C ARG A 41 -22.52 -8.18 -1.46
N ARG A 42 -21.86 -8.96 -0.59
CA ARG A 42 -21.00 -8.38 0.43
C ARG A 42 -19.84 -7.57 -0.22
N PRO A 43 -19.31 -6.54 0.43
CA PRO A 43 -18.17 -5.81 -0.09
C PRO A 43 -16.94 -6.72 -0.24
N LEU A 44 -16.15 -6.48 -1.28
CA LEU A 44 -14.81 -7.09 -1.41
C LEU A 44 -13.87 -6.38 -0.43
N ARG A 45 -13.17 -7.15 0.39
CA ARG A 45 -12.24 -6.62 1.40
C ARG A 45 -10.80 -6.76 0.93
N VAL A 46 -10.19 -5.64 0.57
CA VAL A 46 -8.78 -5.56 0.15
C VAL A 46 -7.96 -4.86 1.23
N VAL A 47 -7.03 -5.60 1.84
CA VAL A 47 -6.09 -5.00 2.80
C VAL A 47 -4.92 -4.41 2.03
N HIS A 48 -4.69 -3.12 2.24
CA HIS A 48 -3.66 -2.33 1.55
C HIS A 48 -2.52 -1.98 2.51
N LEU A 49 -1.33 -2.51 2.19
CA LEU A 49 -0.05 -2.15 2.80
C LEU A 49 0.76 -1.34 1.80
N SER A 50 1.50 -0.36 2.27
CA SER A 50 2.39 0.46 1.45
C SER A 50 3.54 1.02 2.28
N ASP A 51 4.66 1.32 1.62
CA ASP A 51 5.76 2.09 2.20
C ASP A 51 6.18 1.53 3.57
N LEU A 52 6.59 0.27 3.58
CA LEU A 52 7.03 -0.41 4.81
C LEU A 52 8.39 0.13 5.26
N HIS A 53 9.30 0.41 4.32
CA HIS A 53 10.64 0.94 4.62
C HIS A 53 11.27 0.22 5.81
N PHE A 54 11.46 -1.10 5.71
CA PHE A 54 12.09 -1.85 6.78
C PHE A 54 13.48 -1.27 7.10
N ILE A 55 13.61 -0.78 8.32
CA ILE A 55 14.81 -0.21 8.93
C ILE A 55 14.83 -0.59 10.41
N ASP A 56 15.93 -0.24 11.10
CA ASP A 56 16.09 -0.55 12.54
C ASP A 56 15.07 0.18 13.44
N CYS A 57 14.53 1.27 12.98
CA CYS A 57 13.48 2.03 13.67
C CYS A 57 12.36 2.41 12.65
N PRO A 58 11.13 1.89 12.87
CA PRO A 58 10.55 1.37 14.12
C PRO A 58 10.96 -0.08 14.49
N GLY A 59 11.66 -0.83 13.60
CA GLY A 59 12.16 -2.17 13.89
C GLY A 59 11.15 -3.30 13.73
N ALA A 60 11.67 -4.54 13.72
CA ALA A 60 10.94 -5.76 13.37
C ALA A 60 9.65 -5.98 14.18
N ASP A 61 9.66 -5.68 15.48
CA ASP A 61 8.49 -5.91 16.34
C ASP A 61 7.30 -5.03 15.98
N PHE A 62 7.55 -3.82 15.50
CA PHE A 62 6.48 -2.96 14.98
C PHE A 62 5.84 -3.57 13.73
N TYR A 63 6.63 -4.08 12.79
CA TYR A 63 6.09 -4.71 11.58
C TYR A 63 5.37 -6.03 11.89
N ARG A 64 5.84 -6.84 12.85
CA ARG A 64 5.10 -8.00 13.36
C ARG A 64 3.75 -7.60 13.96
N PHE A 65 3.70 -6.49 14.68
CA PHE A 65 2.44 -5.94 15.19
C PHE A 65 1.51 -5.51 14.04
N VAL A 66 2.04 -4.83 12.99
CA VAL A 66 1.24 -4.47 11.81
C VAL A 66 0.65 -5.71 11.13
N VAL A 67 1.47 -6.75 10.92
CA VAL A 67 1.01 -8.01 10.34
C VAL A 67 -0.06 -8.66 11.21
N SER A 68 0.10 -8.69 12.55
CA SER A 68 -0.92 -9.22 13.44
C SER A 68 -2.26 -8.50 13.28
N LYS A 69 -2.25 -7.18 13.05
CA LYS A 69 -3.47 -6.40 12.78
C LYS A 69 -4.05 -6.67 11.39
N ALA A 70 -3.20 -6.89 10.39
CA ALA A 70 -3.67 -7.26 9.05
C ALA A 70 -4.39 -8.62 9.04
N LEU A 71 -3.89 -9.59 9.83
CA LEU A 71 -4.52 -10.91 9.98
C LEU A 71 -5.94 -10.85 10.57
N GLU A 72 -6.26 -9.83 11.37
CA GLU A 72 -7.58 -9.63 11.99
C GLU A 72 -8.63 -9.05 11.01
N LEU A 73 -8.22 -8.59 9.80
CA LEU A 73 -9.09 -7.80 8.91
C LEU A 73 -9.96 -8.62 7.96
N ASN A 74 -9.93 -9.96 8.00
CA ASN A 74 -10.73 -10.84 7.14
C ASN A 74 -10.66 -10.44 5.65
N ALA A 75 -9.44 -10.34 5.12
CA ALA A 75 -9.17 -9.90 3.76
C ALA A 75 -9.60 -10.97 2.73
N ASP A 76 -10.17 -10.53 1.60
CA ASP A 76 -10.34 -11.35 0.39
C ASP A 76 -9.07 -11.31 -0.48
N ALA A 77 -8.31 -10.23 -0.40
CA ALA A 77 -6.98 -10.07 -0.99
C ALA A 77 -6.13 -9.10 -0.16
N ILE A 78 -4.82 -9.26 -0.24
CA ILE A 78 -3.86 -8.35 0.39
C ILE A 78 -2.98 -7.79 -0.71
N VAL A 79 -2.78 -6.48 -0.72
CA VAL A 79 -1.95 -5.80 -1.71
C VAL A 79 -0.87 -4.96 -1.05
N PHE A 80 0.30 -4.95 -1.66
CA PHE A 80 1.43 -4.15 -1.25
C PHE A 80 1.89 -3.26 -2.42
N THR A 81 1.94 -1.96 -2.21
CA THR A 81 2.19 -0.97 -3.27
C THR A 81 3.60 -0.36 -3.25
N GLY A 82 4.59 -1.11 -2.76
CA GLY A 82 6.00 -0.76 -2.93
C GLY A 82 6.65 -0.07 -1.74
N ASP A 83 7.94 0.18 -1.89
CA ASP A 83 8.87 0.68 -0.86
C ASP A 83 8.95 -0.28 0.33
N LEU A 84 9.50 -1.47 0.07
CA LEU A 84 9.60 -2.56 1.04
C LEU A 84 10.65 -2.28 2.09
N ILE A 85 11.88 -1.98 1.65
CA ILE A 85 13.04 -1.84 2.54
C ILE A 85 13.93 -0.67 2.16
N ASP A 86 14.63 -0.10 3.16
CA ASP A 86 15.74 0.83 2.98
C ASP A 86 17.10 0.24 3.36
N LYS A 87 17.12 -1.02 3.85
CA LYS A 87 18.31 -1.77 4.20
C LYS A 87 18.24 -3.17 3.59
N PRO A 88 19.00 -3.45 2.51
CA PRO A 88 18.95 -4.73 1.81
C PRO A 88 19.16 -5.95 2.71
N GLU A 89 19.97 -5.81 3.75
CA GLU A 89 20.23 -6.86 4.75
C GLU A 89 19.00 -7.28 5.55
N LEU A 90 17.93 -6.49 5.52
CA LEU A 90 16.66 -6.79 6.20
C LEU A 90 15.65 -7.50 5.30
N LEU A 91 15.98 -7.80 4.04
CA LEU A 91 15.04 -8.39 3.08
C LEU A 91 14.44 -9.71 3.58
N GLU A 92 15.28 -10.63 4.02
CA GLU A 92 14.83 -11.93 4.53
C GLU A 92 13.92 -11.76 5.75
N THR A 93 14.31 -10.88 6.68
CA THR A 93 13.51 -10.56 7.86
C THR A 93 12.15 -9.95 7.48
N ALA A 94 12.13 -9.04 6.50
CA ALA A 94 10.90 -8.42 6.03
C ALA A 94 9.95 -9.46 5.43
N VAL A 95 10.48 -10.32 4.56
CA VAL A 95 9.72 -11.39 3.92
C VAL A 95 9.20 -12.41 4.93
N GLU A 96 10.01 -12.83 5.91
CA GLU A 96 9.58 -13.71 6.99
C GLU A 96 8.41 -13.10 7.79
N ILE A 97 8.48 -11.80 8.10
CA ILE A 97 7.42 -11.10 8.82
C ILE A 97 6.13 -11.01 8.01
N LEU A 98 6.22 -10.84 6.69
CA LEU A 98 5.06 -10.72 5.81
C LEU A 98 4.45 -12.09 5.42
N GLN A 99 5.22 -13.18 5.51
CA GLN A 99 4.78 -14.51 5.08
C GLN A 99 3.46 -14.99 5.69
N PRO A 100 3.13 -14.75 6.98
CA PRO A 100 1.84 -15.19 7.54
C PRO A 100 0.62 -14.68 6.76
N LEU A 101 0.72 -13.55 6.08
CA LEU A 101 -0.37 -12.96 5.31
C LEU A 101 -0.77 -13.85 4.11
N THR A 102 0.18 -14.55 3.49
CA THR A 102 -0.08 -15.43 2.34
C THR A 102 -0.91 -16.68 2.67
N ARG A 103 -1.06 -16.97 3.97
CA ARG A 103 -1.85 -18.11 4.45
C ARG A 103 -3.32 -17.81 4.58
N ILE A 104 -3.72 -16.54 4.60
CA ILE A 104 -5.10 -16.12 4.85
C ILE A 104 -5.81 -15.59 3.61
N ALA A 105 -5.06 -15.02 2.65
CA ALA A 105 -5.60 -14.47 1.42
C ALA A 105 -4.52 -14.45 0.31
N PRO A 106 -4.91 -14.41 -0.96
CA PRO A 106 -3.97 -14.14 -2.04
C PRO A 106 -3.32 -12.77 -1.85
N CYS A 107 -1.99 -12.73 -1.97
CA CYS A 107 -1.17 -11.55 -1.77
C CYS A 107 -0.53 -11.10 -3.08
N PHE A 108 -0.65 -9.81 -3.40
CA PHE A 108 -0.12 -9.23 -4.62
C PHE A 108 0.77 -8.03 -4.29
N PHE A 109 1.78 -7.80 -5.11
CA PHE A 109 2.68 -6.69 -4.89
C PHE A 109 3.20 -6.05 -6.17
N ILE A 110 3.65 -4.83 -6.01
CA ILE A 110 4.55 -4.08 -6.88
C ILE A 110 5.68 -3.52 -6.03
N LEU A 111 6.74 -3.07 -6.67
CA LEU A 111 7.86 -2.39 -6.01
C LEU A 111 7.73 -0.87 -6.15
N GLY A 112 8.47 -0.14 -5.31
CA GLY A 112 8.51 1.32 -5.28
C GLY A 112 9.87 1.89 -5.68
N ASN A 113 10.00 3.21 -5.55
CA ASN A 113 11.21 3.92 -5.96
C ASN A 113 12.40 3.69 -5.01
N HIS A 114 12.17 3.29 -3.75
CA HIS A 114 13.25 2.91 -2.85
C HIS A 114 13.78 1.52 -3.21
N ASP A 115 12.91 0.59 -3.53
CA ASP A 115 13.30 -0.75 -3.96
C ASP A 115 14.15 -0.71 -5.23
N TRP A 116 13.84 0.22 -6.17
CA TRP A 116 14.61 0.41 -7.41
C TRP A 116 16.09 0.78 -7.19
N ARG A 117 16.43 1.36 -6.04
CA ARG A 117 17.82 1.78 -5.73
C ARG A 117 18.73 0.60 -5.41
N TYR A 118 18.16 -0.57 -5.18
CA TYR A 118 18.84 -1.80 -4.82
C TYR A 118 18.67 -2.87 -5.90
N ASP A 119 19.00 -4.10 -5.59
CA ASP A 119 18.71 -5.25 -6.47
C ASP A 119 17.22 -5.60 -6.40
N TYR A 120 16.40 -4.83 -7.12
CA TYR A 120 14.95 -4.99 -7.13
C TYR A 120 14.50 -6.34 -7.72
N GLU A 121 15.30 -6.98 -8.60
CA GLU A 121 14.99 -8.33 -9.09
C GLU A 121 15.17 -9.38 -8.00
N CYS A 122 16.19 -9.23 -7.15
CA CYS A 122 16.33 -10.05 -5.95
C CYS A 122 15.12 -9.86 -5.01
N PHE A 123 14.67 -8.63 -4.76
CA PHE A 123 13.50 -8.34 -3.93
C PHE A 123 12.23 -8.99 -4.50
N ARG A 124 12.02 -8.84 -5.82
CA ARG A 124 10.88 -9.42 -6.52
C ARG A 124 10.86 -10.93 -6.43
N SER A 125 11.99 -11.58 -6.68
CA SER A 125 12.10 -13.04 -6.63
C SER A 125 11.95 -13.59 -5.20
N THR A 126 12.49 -12.91 -4.20
CA THR A 126 12.39 -13.32 -2.78
C THR A 126 10.95 -13.21 -2.28
N LEU A 127 10.25 -12.11 -2.57
CA LEU A 127 8.81 -11.97 -2.26
C LEU A 127 7.99 -13.04 -2.99
N ALA A 128 8.25 -13.26 -4.28
CA ALA A 128 7.52 -14.26 -5.05
C ALA A 128 7.72 -15.68 -4.49
N ALA A 129 8.95 -16.03 -4.08
CA ALA A 129 9.25 -17.31 -3.45
C ALA A 129 8.52 -17.50 -2.10
N SER A 130 8.15 -16.42 -1.41
CA SER A 130 7.38 -16.47 -0.16
C SER A 130 5.86 -16.57 -0.34
N GLY A 131 5.38 -16.60 -1.59
CA GLY A 131 3.96 -16.75 -1.92
C GLY A 131 3.25 -15.46 -2.32
N TRP A 132 3.95 -14.33 -2.42
CA TRP A 132 3.41 -13.09 -2.98
C TRP A 132 3.49 -13.12 -4.50
N LYS A 133 2.47 -12.61 -5.18
CA LYS A 133 2.43 -12.52 -6.64
C LYS A 133 2.75 -11.11 -7.13
N CYS A 134 3.82 -11.00 -7.93
CA CYS A 134 4.15 -9.76 -8.62
C CYS A 134 3.18 -9.51 -9.77
N VAL A 135 2.64 -8.30 -9.86
CA VAL A 135 1.73 -7.90 -10.95
C VAL A 135 2.26 -6.74 -11.80
N THR A 136 3.53 -6.40 -11.64
CA THR A 136 4.19 -5.30 -12.35
C THR A 136 4.21 -5.50 -13.85
N GLY A 137 3.79 -4.48 -14.60
CA GLY A 137 3.79 -4.49 -16.07
C GLY A 137 2.86 -5.53 -16.70
N THR A 138 1.99 -6.15 -15.90
CA THR A 138 1.06 -7.19 -16.32
C THR A 138 -0.30 -6.99 -15.67
N HIS A 139 -1.23 -7.88 -15.98
CA HIS A 139 -2.49 -7.99 -15.25
C HIS A 139 -2.84 -9.45 -14.96
N GLU A 140 -3.58 -9.66 -13.88
CA GLU A 140 -4.09 -10.95 -13.45
C GLU A 140 -5.60 -10.92 -13.40
N ARG A 141 -6.23 -11.96 -13.95
CA ARG A 141 -7.67 -12.21 -13.77
C ARG A 141 -7.84 -13.24 -12.65
N ILE A 142 -8.47 -12.82 -11.59
CA ILE A 142 -8.65 -13.63 -10.38
C ILE A 142 -10.11 -13.62 -9.93
N GLN A 143 -10.53 -14.74 -9.33
CA GLN A 143 -11.82 -14.83 -8.67
C GLN A 143 -11.65 -14.44 -7.20
N LEU A 144 -12.25 -13.36 -6.76
CA LEU A 144 -12.28 -12.93 -5.36
C LEU A 144 -13.72 -12.74 -4.91
N ALA A 145 -14.10 -13.45 -3.87
CA ALA A 145 -15.43 -13.32 -3.27
C ALA A 145 -16.56 -13.23 -4.32
N ASP A 146 -16.66 -14.20 -5.22
CA ASP A 146 -17.67 -14.29 -6.30
C ASP A 146 -17.60 -13.21 -7.40
N ARG A 147 -16.47 -12.51 -7.51
CA ARG A 147 -16.23 -11.48 -8.54
C ARG A 147 -15.02 -11.82 -9.41
N ASN A 148 -15.16 -11.54 -10.71
CA ASN A 148 -14.04 -11.54 -11.64
C ASN A 148 -13.27 -10.22 -11.51
N VAL A 149 -12.15 -10.25 -10.82
CA VAL A 149 -11.32 -9.06 -10.60
C VAL A 149 -10.13 -9.08 -11.55
N LEU A 150 -9.89 -7.97 -12.21
CA LEU A 150 -8.66 -7.73 -12.95
C LEU A 150 -7.76 -6.85 -12.07
N LEU A 151 -6.62 -7.39 -11.69
CA LEU A 151 -5.61 -6.71 -10.91
C LEU A 151 -4.39 -6.47 -11.78
N ALA A 152 -3.94 -5.23 -11.88
CA ALA A 152 -2.76 -4.83 -12.65
C ALA A 152 -1.78 -4.02 -11.81
N GLY A 153 -0.51 -3.98 -12.22
CA GLY A 153 0.53 -3.25 -11.50
C GLY A 153 1.38 -2.36 -12.40
N SER A 154 1.70 -1.16 -11.90
CA SER A 154 2.60 -0.20 -12.53
C SER A 154 3.60 0.32 -11.51
N GLU A 155 4.88 0.18 -11.81
CA GLU A 155 6.00 0.74 -11.03
C GLU A 155 6.59 2.00 -11.70
N LEU A 156 5.87 2.52 -12.70
CA LEU A 156 6.28 3.74 -13.38
C LEU A 156 6.25 4.95 -12.43
N PRO A 157 7.20 5.91 -12.61
CA PRO A 157 8.16 6.00 -13.72
C PRO A 157 9.50 5.30 -13.47
N TRP A 158 9.66 4.53 -12.40
CA TRP A 158 10.99 4.03 -11.98
C TRP A 158 11.37 2.68 -12.58
N ILE A 159 10.46 1.71 -12.62
CA ILE A 159 10.75 0.33 -13.05
C ILE A 159 9.73 -0.12 -14.08
N GLY A 160 10.20 -0.90 -15.07
CA GLY A 160 9.39 -1.67 -15.98
C GLY A 160 8.54 -0.85 -16.95
N ASN A 161 7.43 -1.43 -17.36
CA ASN A 161 6.50 -0.89 -18.33
C ASN A 161 5.10 -0.73 -17.72
N ALA A 162 4.27 0.08 -18.37
CA ALA A 162 2.85 0.12 -18.07
C ALA A 162 2.21 -1.26 -18.31
N PRO A 163 1.24 -1.67 -17.49
CA PRO A 163 0.46 -2.86 -17.80
C PRO A 163 -0.24 -2.70 -19.16
N PRO A 164 -0.47 -3.81 -19.90
CA PRO A 164 -1.16 -3.76 -21.17
C PRO A 164 -2.59 -3.19 -21.01
N SER A 165 -3.17 -2.71 -22.11
CA SER A 165 -4.54 -2.21 -22.12
C SER A 165 -5.53 -3.28 -21.66
N VAL A 166 -6.53 -2.85 -20.93
CA VAL A 166 -7.52 -3.75 -20.32
C VAL A 166 -8.62 -4.09 -21.30
N GLU A 167 -8.87 -5.38 -21.52
CA GLU A 167 -10.11 -5.86 -22.11
C GLU A 167 -11.21 -5.89 -21.04
N HIS A 168 -12.32 -5.24 -21.31
CA HIS A 168 -13.40 -5.06 -20.34
C HIS A 168 -14.34 -6.26 -20.22
N ALA A 169 -14.32 -7.18 -21.18
CA ALA A 169 -15.28 -8.29 -21.24
C ALA A 169 -15.12 -9.25 -20.05
N GLY A 170 -16.21 -9.47 -19.32
CA GLY A 170 -16.29 -10.46 -18.23
C GLY A 170 -15.51 -10.09 -16.97
N VAL A 171 -15.23 -8.80 -16.75
CA VAL A 171 -14.56 -8.28 -15.53
C VAL A 171 -15.54 -7.43 -14.75
N ASP A 172 -15.70 -7.76 -13.48
CA ASP A 172 -16.59 -7.06 -12.54
C ASP A 172 -15.92 -5.85 -11.91
N LEU A 173 -14.60 -5.92 -11.64
CA LEU A 173 -13.83 -4.88 -10.97
C LEU A 173 -12.40 -4.83 -11.52
N ARG A 174 -11.88 -3.64 -11.79
CA ARG A 174 -10.53 -3.38 -12.29
C ARG A 174 -9.75 -2.57 -11.28
N ILE A 175 -8.69 -3.16 -10.73
CA ILE A 175 -7.83 -2.54 -9.72
C ILE A 175 -6.44 -2.33 -10.29
N LEU A 176 -5.93 -1.11 -10.19
CA LEU A 176 -4.55 -0.76 -10.50
C LEU A 176 -3.76 -0.56 -9.21
N LEU A 177 -2.70 -1.33 -9.03
CA LEU A 177 -1.65 -1.02 -8.06
C LEU A 177 -0.65 -0.09 -8.73
N SER A 178 -0.39 1.06 -8.13
CA SER A 178 0.62 1.99 -8.61
C SER A 178 1.31 2.61 -7.42
N HIS A 179 2.66 2.53 -7.37
CA HIS A 179 3.36 3.08 -6.22
C HIS A 179 3.07 4.57 -6.02
N SER A 180 3.16 5.38 -7.10
CA SER A 180 2.87 6.81 -7.03
C SER A 180 1.44 7.15 -7.44
N PRO A 181 0.76 8.08 -6.73
CA PRO A 181 -0.52 8.64 -7.16
C PRO A 181 -0.43 9.43 -8.47
N ASP A 182 0.78 9.81 -8.90
CA ASP A 182 1.02 10.58 -10.12
C ASP A 182 0.56 9.86 -11.39
N GLN A 183 0.37 8.53 -11.32
CA GLN A 183 -0.14 7.70 -12.40
C GLN A 183 -1.68 7.72 -12.54
N TYR A 184 -2.40 8.56 -11.77
CA TYR A 184 -3.87 8.52 -11.79
C TYR A 184 -4.48 8.74 -13.18
N ARG A 185 -3.88 9.63 -13.99
CA ARG A 185 -4.36 9.89 -15.36
C ARG A 185 -4.23 8.68 -16.27
N PHE A 186 -3.17 7.89 -16.08
CA PHE A 186 -3.00 6.60 -16.74
C PHE A 186 -4.13 5.65 -16.31
N GLY A 187 -4.37 5.53 -14.99
CA GLY A 187 -5.45 4.69 -14.45
C GLY A 187 -6.83 5.06 -15.02
N GLN A 188 -7.16 6.34 -15.05
CA GLN A 188 -8.41 6.84 -15.66
C GLN A 188 -8.51 6.50 -17.15
N LYS A 189 -7.46 6.81 -17.93
CA LYS A 189 -7.41 6.57 -19.37
C LYS A 189 -7.58 5.10 -19.73
N CYS A 190 -7.04 4.21 -18.90
CA CYS A 190 -7.14 2.76 -19.08
C CYS A 190 -8.42 2.16 -18.49
N GLY A 191 -9.29 2.96 -17.86
CA GLY A 191 -10.60 2.52 -17.38
C GLY A 191 -10.57 1.65 -16.15
N TYR A 192 -9.60 1.84 -15.24
CA TYR A 192 -9.61 1.21 -13.93
C TYR A 192 -10.69 1.82 -13.03
N ASP A 193 -11.32 0.98 -12.21
CA ASP A 193 -12.36 1.39 -11.27
C ASP A 193 -11.76 1.88 -9.95
N VAL A 194 -10.66 1.24 -9.53
CA VAL A 194 -9.94 1.55 -8.29
C VAL A 194 -8.45 1.62 -8.56
N MET A 195 -7.77 2.61 -7.97
CA MET A 195 -6.32 2.72 -7.96
C MET A 195 -5.82 2.78 -6.51
N LEU A 196 -4.80 2.00 -6.19
CA LEU A 196 -4.18 1.93 -4.87
C LEU A 196 -2.74 2.40 -4.95
N SER A 197 -2.39 3.41 -4.13
CA SER A 197 -1.07 4.06 -4.16
C SER A 197 -0.53 4.34 -2.77
N GLY A 198 0.79 4.53 -2.68
CA GLY A 198 1.53 5.00 -1.53
C GLY A 198 2.40 6.19 -1.86
N HIS A 199 3.73 6.07 -1.62
CA HIS A 199 4.79 6.99 -2.00
C HIS A 199 4.82 8.34 -1.25
N THR A 200 3.69 8.93 -0.98
CA THR A 200 3.56 10.30 -0.43
C THR A 200 3.70 10.37 1.08
N HIS A 201 3.59 9.23 1.77
CA HIS A 201 3.63 9.12 3.23
C HIS A 201 2.65 10.05 3.98
N GLY A 202 1.60 10.53 3.32
CA GLY A 202 0.73 11.55 3.88
C GLY A 202 1.42 12.89 4.14
N GLY A 203 2.60 13.08 3.55
CA GLY A 203 3.48 14.23 3.79
C GLY A 203 4.31 14.13 5.07
N GLN A 204 4.21 13.05 5.86
CA GLN A 204 4.88 12.77 7.14
C GLN A 204 4.69 13.84 8.23
N VAL A 205 4.71 15.13 7.86
CA VAL A 205 4.50 16.27 8.75
C VAL A 205 3.24 17.02 8.31
N VAL A 206 2.22 16.94 9.15
CA VAL A 206 0.91 17.59 8.93
C VAL A 206 0.70 18.64 10.00
N LEU A 207 0.66 19.89 9.59
CA LEU A 207 0.42 21.01 10.52
C LEU A 207 -1.06 21.26 10.69
N PRO A 208 -1.52 21.60 11.91
CA PRO A 208 -2.90 22.02 12.13
C PRO A 208 -3.26 23.19 11.20
N ILE A 209 -4.47 23.16 10.62
CA ILE A 209 -5.00 24.18 9.70
C ILE A 209 -4.32 24.18 8.32
N VAL A 210 -2.98 24.05 8.23
CA VAL A 210 -2.21 24.10 6.98
C VAL A 210 -2.30 22.77 6.21
N GLY A 211 -2.33 21.65 6.92
CA GLY A 211 -2.29 20.32 6.34
C GLY A 211 -0.86 19.81 6.09
N PRO A 212 -0.67 18.86 5.14
CA PRO A 212 0.63 18.33 4.78
C PRO A 212 1.55 19.45 4.25
N VAL A 213 2.79 19.48 4.75
CA VAL A 213 3.75 20.51 4.35
C VAL A 213 4.41 20.21 3.01
N TYR A 214 4.64 18.92 2.75
CA TYR A 214 5.31 18.44 1.54
C TYR A 214 4.83 17.02 1.21
N ALA A 215 4.74 16.69 -0.07
CA ALA A 215 4.60 15.32 -0.55
C ALA A 215 5.40 15.15 -1.85
N PRO A 216 6.07 14.01 -2.06
CA PRO A 216 6.89 13.74 -3.24
C PRO A 216 5.99 13.36 -4.43
N SER A 217 5.21 14.31 -4.92
CA SER A 217 4.28 14.16 -6.04
C SER A 217 4.34 15.39 -6.94
N ILE A 218 4.17 15.20 -8.25
CA ILE A 218 4.05 16.32 -9.20
C ILE A 218 2.81 17.18 -8.94
N TYR A 219 1.84 16.65 -8.20
CA TYR A 219 0.63 17.35 -7.75
C TYR A 219 0.79 17.97 -6.35
N GLY A 220 2.01 17.98 -5.81
CA GLY A 220 2.28 18.46 -4.46
C GLY A 220 1.47 17.68 -3.43
N VAL A 221 0.88 18.40 -2.48
CA VAL A 221 0.13 17.81 -1.37
C VAL A 221 -1.32 17.42 -1.72
N SER A 222 -1.77 17.66 -2.96
CA SER A 222 -3.19 17.42 -3.35
C SER A 222 -3.60 15.97 -3.20
N PHE A 223 -2.68 15.04 -3.38
CA PHE A 223 -2.90 13.60 -3.21
C PHE A 223 -2.01 13.02 -2.10
N ALA A 224 -1.80 13.76 -1.02
CA ALA A 224 -0.91 13.29 0.04
C ALA A 224 -1.43 12.04 0.75
N ALA A 225 -2.72 11.92 1.03
CA ALA A 225 -3.34 10.71 1.57
C ALA A 225 -4.88 10.81 1.51
N GLY A 226 -5.55 9.68 1.40
CA GLY A 226 -7.01 9.63 1.47
C GLY A 226 -7.68 8.88 0.33
N LEU A 227 -8.99 9.09 0.21
CA LEU A 227 -9.79 8.62 -0.92
C LEU A 227 -10.13 9.81 -1.83
N PHE A 228 -9.88 9.63 -3.11
CA PHE A 228 -10.12 10.66 -4.14
C PHE A 228 -11.03 10.07 -5.22
N GLN A 229 -12.20 10.69 -5.41
CA GLN A 229 -13.07 10.35 -6.53
C GLN A 229 -12.58 11.12 -7.77
N LEU A 230 -12.16 10.38 -8.78
CA LEU A 230 -11.56 10.92 -10.01
C LEU A 230 -12.39 10.41 -11.20
N ASP A 231 -13.43 11.12 -11.56
CA ASP A 231 -14.44 10.70 -12.51
C ASP A 231 -15.03 9.32 -12.16
N GLN A 232 -14.75 8.30 -12.99
CA GLN A 232 -15.24 6.92 -12.77
C GLN A 232 -14.32 6.07 -11.88
N MET A 233 -13.13 6.57 -11.56
CA MET A 233 -12.14 5.85 -10.75
C MET A 233 -12.05 6.42 -9.34
N THR A 234 -11.98 5.55 -8.35
CA THR A 234 -11.62 5.95 -6.98
C THR A 234 -10.16 5.60 -6.69
N MET A 235 -9.37 6.59 -6.28
CA MET A 235 -7.98 6.38 -5.87
C MET A 235 -7.85 6.42 -4.35
N HIS A 236 -7.21 5.42 -3.77
CA HIS A 236 -6.76 5.42 -2.38
C HIS A 236 -5.26 5.66 -2.34
N VAL A 237 -4.85 6.70 -1.61
CA VAL A 237 -3.44 6.99 -1.33
C VAL A 237 -3.19 6.74 0.16
N SER A 238 -2.34 5.76 0.44
CA SER A 238 -1.95 5.37 1.80
C SER A 238 -0.93 6.35 2.37
N ARG A 239 -0.99 6.56 3.70
CA ARG A 239 0.07 7.28 4.43
C ARG A 239 1.32 6.42 4.64
N GLY A 240 1.29 5.15 4.22
CA GLY A 240 2.37 4.20 4.45
C GLY A 240 2.48 3.75 5.91
N ILE A 241 3.24 2.68 6.11
CA ILE A 241 3.42 2.04 7.43
C ILE A 241 4.74 2.47 8.06
N GLY A 242 5.84 2.41 7.31
CA GLY A 242 7.14 2.88 7.74
C GLY A 242 7.42 4.32 7.32
N ALA A 243 8.67 4.68 7.38
CA ALA A 243 9.21 5.92 6.85
C ALA A 243 10.73 5.81 6.78
N LYS A 244 11.34 6.28 5.69
CA LYS A 244 12.79 6.37 5.58
C LYS A 244 13.39 7.22 6.71
N ASP A 245 12.81 8.39 6.92
CA ASP A 245 13.16 9.26 8.05
C ASP A 245 12.10 9.02 9.13
N PRO A 246 12.47 8.45 10.30
CA PRO A 246 11.51 7.96 11.29
C PRO A 246 10.89 9.10 12.10
N LEU A 247 10.28 10.06 11.40
CA LEU A 247 9.56 11.20 11.96
C LEU A 247 8.18 11.32 11.31
N ARG A 248 7.14 11.21 12.12
CA ARG A 248 5.76 11.47 11.72
C ARG A 248 5.09 12.40 12.72
N LEU A 249 4.55 13.52 12.25
CA LEU A 249 3.85 14.51 13.08
C LEU A 249 2.41 14.66 12.57
N ASN A 250 1.43 14.33 13.40
CA ASN A 250 0.00 14.27 13.05
C ASN A 250 -0.28 13.46 11.78
N CYS A 251 0.56 12.46 11.50
CA CYS A 251 0.52 11.64 10.30
C CYS A 251 0.86 10.18 10.66
N ARG A 252 -0.04 9.51 11.32
CA ARG A 252 0.14 8.13 11.82
C ARG A 252 0.36 7.14 10.69
N PRO A 253 1.22 6.11 10.89
CA PRO A 253 1.26 4.93 10.03
C PRO A 253 -0.14 4.38 9.79
N GLU A 254 -0.42 3.93 8.57
CA GLU A 254 -1.75 3.51 8.17
C GLU A 254 -1.78 2.10 7.61
N LEU A 255 -2.62 1.25 8.20
CA LEU A 255 -3.05 -0.02 7.62
C LEU A 255 -4.52 0.11 7.23
N THR A 256 -4.85 -0.09 5.96
CA THR A 256 -6.22 0.14 5.48
C THR A 256 -6.86 -1.14 4.96
N CYS A 257 -8.07 -1.45 5.41
CA CYS A 257 -8.98 -2.37 4.75
C CYS A 257 -9.96 -1.58 3.90
N LEU A 258 -9.96 -1.83 2.60
CA LEU A 258 -10.89 -1.22 1.65
C LEU A 258 -12.08 -2.15 1.45
N GLU A 259 -13.28 -1.67 1.77
CA GLU A 259 -14.55 -2.33 1.46
C GLU A 259 -15.05 -1.80 0.13
N ILE A 260 -14.86 -2.59 -0.94
CA ILE A 260 -15.19 -2.20 -2.31
C ILE A 260 -16.56 -2.78 -2.67
N HIS A 261 -17.50 -1.89 -2.94
CA HIS A 261 -18.85 -2.21 -3.39
C HIS A 261 -18.92 -2.05 -4.92
N CYS A 262 -19.15 -3.14 -5.63
CA CYS A 262 -19.25 -3.20 -7.09
C CYS A 262 -20.33 -4.19 -7.52
#